data_a0ad8416836f27961ba53b158ecab823
#
_entry.id   a0ad8416836f27961ba53b158ecab823
#
_cell.length_a   1.000
_cell.length_b   1.000
_cell.length_c   1.000
_cell.angle_alpha   90.00
_cell.angle_beta   90.00
_cell.angle_gamma   90.00
#
_symmetry.space_group_name_H-M   'P 1'
#
loop_
_entity.id
_entity.type
_entity.pdbx_description
1 polymer ?
#
loop_
_entity_poly.entity_id
_entity_poly.type
_entity_poly.pdbx_seq_one_letter_code
_entity_poly.pdbx_strand_id
1 'polypeptide(L)'
;RRFQTESKGSTPQGLTLSPEPLNLKSIIMTILPTLHDLPKDQPFVLGIGFFDGCHLGHQEVFSEVKRLAKEKGAQPGVLTFYPHPMKVLAPDIHVPLLQSIDEKMDALAAQDMALAVCIRPNETFLAKSAEDFLGELARLPGLVGLVTGENFSFGHGGLGKSGDLVRFFEESRVTVRIVSLRENAGKK
;
A
#
# COMPACT_ATOMS: atom_id res chain seq x y z
N ARG A 1 62.75 54.52 -7.51
CA ARG A 1 62.28 53.29 -8.16
C ARG A 1 61.02 52.83 -7.44
N ARG A 2 59.85 52.95 -8.13
CA ARG A 2 58.51 52.48 -7.67
C ARG A 2 58.38 51.00 -7.99
N PHE A 3 57.97 50.19 -7.04
CA PHE A 3 57.44 48.84 -7.28
C PHE A 3 55.95 48.89 -7.12
N GLN A 4 55.22 48.63 -8.20
CA GLN A 4 53.78 48.34 -8.17
C GLN A 4 53.61 46.84 -8.00
N THR A 5 52.90 46.46 -7.01
CA THR A 5 52.39 45.07 -6.85
C THR A 5 50.88 45.03 -7.16
N GLU A 6 50.57 44.49 -8.32
CA GLU A 6 49.18 44.16 -8.67
C GLU A 6 48.76 42.88 -7.94
N SER A 7 47.75 42.97 -7.08
CA SER A 7 47.07 41.80 -6.48
C SER A 7 45.85 41.48 -7.34
N LYS A 8 45.91 40.37 -8.05
CA LYS A 8 44.72 39.76 -8.67
C LYS A 8 43.88 39.09 -7.63
N GLY A 9 42.76 39.72 -7.25
CA GLY A 9 41.71 39.09 -6.47
C GLY A 9 40.87 38.21 -7.36
N SER A 10 40.94 36.90 -7.16
CA SER A 10 39.99 35.93 -7.72
C SER A 10 38.81 35.78 -6.77
N THR A 11 37.67 36.28 -7.20
CA THR A 11 36.39 36.09 -6.52
C THR A 11 35.93 34.61 -6.71
N PRO A 12 35.58 33.87 -5.66
CA PRO A 12 35.01 32.57 -5.85
C PRO A 12 33.57 32.71 -6.39
N GLN A 13 33.31 32.06 -7.50
CA GLN A 13 31.96 31.95 -8.07
C GLN A 13 31.05 31.19 -7.07
N GLY A 14 30.07 31.90 -6.52
CA GLY A 14 29.06 31.33 -5.69
C GLY A 14 28.23 30.35 -6.49
N LEU A 15 28.21 29.09 -6.05
CA LEU A 15 27.19 28.12 -6.46
C LEU A 15 25.83 28.61 -6.01
N THR A 16 25.07 29.20 -6.90
CA THR A 16 23.64 29.41 -6.70
C THR A 16 22.95 28.08 -6.91
N LEU A 17 22.71 27.34 -5.82
CA LEU A 17 21.74 26.24 -5.80
C LEU A 17 20.36 26.88 -5.96
N SER A 18 19.81 26.83 -7.17
CA SER A 18 18.40 27.07 -7.39
C SER A 18 17.63 26.03 -6.63
N PRO A 19 16.72 26.38 -5.72
CA PRO A 19 15.85 25.39 -5.15
C PRO A 19 14.95 24.87 -6.28
N GLU A 20 15.17 23.62 -6.70
CA GLU A 20 14.22 22.93 -7.54
C GLU A 20 12.86 23.03 -6.86
N PRO A 21 11.78 23.40 -7.58
CA PRO A 21 10.46 23.39 -6.98
C PRO A 21 10.15 21.97 -6.53
N LEU A 22 10.03 21.78 -5.22
CA LEU A 22 9.46 20.55 -4.65
C LEU A 22 8.11 20.33 -5.33
N ASN A 23 8.08 19.38 -6.24
CA ASN A 23 6.85 18.96 -6.91
C ASN A 23 6.00 18.18 -5.89
N LEU A 24 5.48 18.91 -4.93
CA LEU A 24 4.48 18.44 -3.96
C LEU A 24 3.14 18.26 -4.70
N LYS A 25 3.08 17.29 -5.60
CA LYS A 25 1.82 16.62 -5.88
C LYS A 25 1.52 15.76 -4.65
N SER A 26 1.02 16.39 -3.61
CA SER A 26 0.33 15.71 -2.52
C SER A 26 -0.82 14.94 -3.18
N ILE A 27 -0.62 13.65 -3.39
CA ILE A 27 -1.71 12.78 -3.81
C ILE A 27 -2.65 12.75 -2.62
N ILE A 28 -3.81 13.39 -2.77
CA ILE A 28 -4.85 13.29 -1.75
C ILE A 28 -5.40 11.87 -1.85
N MET A 29 -5.07 11.04 -0.85
CA MET A 29 -5.60 9.68 -0.78
C MET A 29 -7.10 9.71 -0.48
N THR A 30 -7.89 9.02 -1.32
CA THR A 30 -9.32 8.85 -1.10
C THR A 30 -9.55 7.65 -0.19
N ILE A 31 -10.18 7.87 0.97
CA ILE A 31 -10.52 6.81 1.92
C ILE A 31 -11.95 6.35 1.66
N LEU A 32 -12.14 5.06 1.46
CA LEU A 32 -13.41 4.43 1.10
C LEU A 32 -13.79 3.38 2.16
N PRO A 33 -15.05 3.36 2.61
CA PRO A 33 -15.49 2.43 3.65
C PRO A 33 -15.74 0.99 3.13
N THR A 34 -16.02 0.84 1.83
CA THR A 34 -16.33 -0.47 1.24
C THR A 34 -15.71 -0.65 -0.14
N LEU A 35 -15.62 -1.89 -0.60
CA LEU A 35 -15.18 -2.23 -1.97
C LEU A 35 -16.12 -1.67 -3.05
N HIS A 36 -17.40 -1.46 -2.72
CA HIS A 36 -18.39 -0.96 -3.67
C HIS A 36 -18.23 0.53 -3.99
N ASP A 37 -17.51 1.27 -3.14
CA ASP A 37 -17.21 2.69 -3.32
C ASP A 37 -16.03 2.95 -4.24
N LEU A 38 -15.30 1.89 -4.64
CA LEU A 38 -14.19 1.99 -5.58
C LEU A 38 -14.64 2.53 -6.95
N PRO A 39 -13.79 3.31 -7.63
CA PRO A 39 -14.12 3.87 -8.94
C PRO A 39 -14.39 2.76 -9.96
N LYS A 40 -15.48 2.92 -10.72
CA LYS A 40 -15.90 1.92 -11.73
C LYS A 40 -15.28 2.18 -13.09
N ASP A 41 -14.90 3.43 -13.35
CA ASP A 41 -14.45 3.91 -14.66
C ASP A 41 -12.93 4.07 -14.76
N GLN A 42 -12.21 3.78 -13.68
CA GLN A 42 -10.75 3.92 -13.62
C GLN A 42 -10.11 2.63 -13.14
N PRO A 43 -9.04 2.18 -13.80
CA PRO A 43 -8.33 1.00 -13.35
C PRO A 43 -7.57 1.27 -12.04
N PHE A 44 -7.52 0.27 -11.18
CA PHE A 44 -6.77 0.32 -9.93
C PHE A 44 -6.10 -1.02 -9.61
N VAL A 45 -5.02 -0.92 -8.83
CA VAL A 45 -4.31 -2.05 -8.22
C VAL A 45 -4.46 -1.94 -6.71
N LEU A 46 -4.78 -3.03 -6.04
CA LEU A 46 -4.93 -3.07 -4.59
C LEU A 46 -3.83 -3.93 -3.94
N GLY A 47 -3.12 -3.32 -3.00
CA GLY A 47 -2.37 -4.06 -1.99
C GLY A 47 -3.32 -4.52 -0.89
N ILE A 48 -3.33 -5.82 -0.55
CA ILE A 48 -4.22 -6.35 0.49
C ILE A 48 -3.42 -6.73 1.72
N GLY A 49 -3.80 -6.17 2.87
CA GLY A 49 -3.16 -6.47 4.15
C GLY A 49 -3.71 -5.67 5.31
N PHE A 50 -3.29 -6.03 6.52
CA PHE A 50 -3.69 -5.29 7.71
C PHE A 50 -2.90 -3.97 7.87
N PHE A 51 -1.64 -3.94 7.44
CA PHE A 51 -0.75 -2.77 7.37
C PHE A 51 -0.60 -1.99 8.69
N ASP A 52 -0.49 -2.68 9.80
CA ASP A 52 -0.21 -2.04 11.08
C ASP A 52 1.28 -1.69 11.20
N GLY A 53 1.58 -0.44 11.54
CA GLY A 53 2.94 0.08 11.69
C GLY A 53 3.73 0.29 10.39
N CYS A 54 3.16 0.01 9.21
CA CYS A 54 3.81 0.22 7.89
C CYS A 54 5.29 -0.18 7.85
N HIS A 55 5.64 -1.31 8.50
CA HIS A 55 7.01 -1.82 8.58
C HIS A 55 7.61 -2.19 7.22
N LEU A 56 8.91 -2.53 7.16
CA LEU A 56 9.65 -2.77 5.92
C LEU A 56 8.94 -3.77 4.97
N GLY A 57 8.38 -4.86 5.50
CA GLY A 57 7.64 -5.83 4.68
C GLY A 57 6.38 -5.24 4.04
N HIS A 58 5.69 -4.32 4.73
CA HIS A 58 4.56 -3.59 4.16
C HIS A 58 5.03 -2.62 3.06
N GLN A 59 6.18 -1.95 3.24
CA GLN A 59 6.75 -1.04 2.25
C GLN A 59 7.11 -1.75 0.95
N GLU A 60 7.55 -3.01 1.00
CA GLU A 60 7.77 -3.83 -0.19
C GLU A 60 6.45 -4.10 -0.94
N VAL A 61 5.37 -4.39 -0.21
CA VAL A 61 4.04 -4.54 -0.83
C VAL A 61 3.60 -3.22 -1.49
N PHE A 62 3.75 -2.07 -0.81
CA PHE A 62 3.40 -0.77 -1.38
C PHE A 62 4.23 -0.42 -2.61
N SER A 63 5.52 -0.74 -2.60
CA SER A 63 6.40 -0.53 -3.74
C SER A 63 5.95 -1.36 -4.95
N GLU A 64 5.56 -2.61 -4.72
CA GLU A 64 5.05 -3.50 -5.74
C GLU A 64 3.67 -3.07 -6.26
N VAL A 65 2.78 -2.57 -5.39
CA VAL A 65 1.50 -1.96 -5.79
C VAL A 65 1.74 -0.79 -6.74
N LYS A 66 2.63 0.14 -6.40
CA LYS A 66 2.98 1.29 -7.24
C LYS A 66 3.58 0.85 -8.57
N ARG A 67 4.46 -0.16 -8.56
CA ARG A 67 5.07 -0.70 -9.77
C ARG A 67 4.03 -1.31 -10.71
N LEU A 68 3.16 -2.16 -10.19
CA LEU A 68 2.11 -2.80 -10.97
C LEU A 68 1.08 -1.77 -11.47
N ALA A 69 0.71 -0.80 -10.64
CA ALA A 69 -0.20 0.28 -11.02
C ALA A 69 0.37 1.10 -12.19
N LYS A 70 1.65 1.46 -12.14
CA LYS A 70 2.34 2.14 -13.24
C LYS A 70 2.34 1.30 -14.54
N GLU A 71 2.62 0.00 -14.45
CA GLU A 71 2.62 -0.92 -15.60
C GLU A 71 1.23 -1.03 -16.26
N LYS A 72 0.18 -0.96 -15.44
CA LYS A 72 -1.22 -1.10 -15.91
C LYS A 72 -1.90 0.24 -16.25
N GLY A 73 -1.21 1.38 -16.05
CA GLY A 73 -1.85 2.70 -16.17
C GLY A 73 -2.98 2.89 -15.16
N ALA A 74 -2.83 2.37 -13.95
CA ALA A 74 -3.85 2.26 -12.92
C ALA A 74 -3.51 3.09 -11.69
N GLN A 75 -4.49 3.34 -10.82
CA GLN A 75 -4.28 3.98 -9.53
C GLN A 75 -3.73 2.98 -8.50
N PRO A 76 -2.69 3.35 -7.71
CA PRO A 76 -2.25 2.53 -6.60
C PRO A 76 -3.20 2.68 -5.41
N GLY A 77 -3.62 1.59 -4.82
CA GLY A 77 -4.49 1.59 -3.66
C GLY A 77 -4.21 0.44 -2.71
N VAL A 78 -4.88 0.48 -1.57
CA VAL A 78 -4.82 -0.58 -0.56
C VAL A 78 -6.21 -1.00 -0.11
N LEU A 79 -6.34 -2.26 0.26
CA LEU A 79 -7.46 -2.82 1.00
C LEU A 79 -6.95 -3.22 2.38
N THR A 80 -7.45 -2.53 3.39
CA THR A 80 -7.08 -2.74 4.79
C THR A 80 -8.30 -2.82 5.70
N PHE A 81 -8.08 -3.08 6.99
CA PHE A 81 -9.12 -3.33 7.96
C PHE A 81 -8.88 -2.51 9.22
N TYR A 82 -9.96 -2.02 9.84
CA TYR A 82 -9.91 -1.39 11.15
C TYR A 82 -11.28 -1.48 11.84
N PRO A 83 -11.35 -1.94 13.10
CA PRO A 83 -10.26 -2.48 13.92
C PRO A 83 -9.69 -3.81 13.41
N HIS A 84 -8.71 -4.36 14.11
CA HIS A 84 -8.17 -5.68 13.76
C HIS A 84 -9.27 -6.74 13.79
N PRO A 85 -9.36 -7.65 12.79
CA PRO A 85 -10.39 -8.69 12.74
C PRO A 85 -10.52 -9.50 14.03
N MET A 86 -9.42 -9.79 14.71
CA MET A 86 -9.43 -10.49 15.99
C MET A 86 -10.18 -9.76 17.11
N LYS A 87 -10.32 -8.43 17.06
CA LYS A 87 -11.14 -7.69 18.03
C LYS A 87 -12.64 -7.97 17.90
N VAL A 88 -13.08 -8.46 16.74
CA VAL A 88 -14.46 -8.88 16.51
C VAL A 88 -14.63 -10.36 16.85
N LEU A 89 -13.65 -11.21 16.47
CA LEU A 89 -13.71 -12.67 16.70
C LEU A 89 -13.50 -13.04 18.15
N ALA A 90 -12.69 -12.29 18.87
CA ALA A 90 -12.34 -12.54 20.26
C ALA A 90 -12.26 -11.22 21.04
N PRO A 91 -13.40 -10.60 21.40
CA PRO A 91 -13.45 -9.26 22.01
C PRO A 91 -12.65 -9.16 23.33
N ASP A 92 -12.57 -10.27 24.06
CA ASP A 92 -11.86 -10.35 25.34
C ASP A 92 -10.33 -10.44 25.19
N ILE A 93 -9.83 -10.68 23.97
CA ILE A 93 -8.40 -10.74 23.73
C ILE A 93 -7.87 -9.32 23.44
N HIS A 94 -6.89 -8.90 24.24
CA HIS A 94 -6.19 -7.64 23.99
C HIS A 94 -5.29 -7.81 22.76
N VAL A 95 -5.67 -7.18 21.63
CA VAL A 95 -4.84 -7.06 20.43
C VAL A 95 -4.20 -5.69 20.43
N PRO A 96 -2.91 -5.57 20.80
CA PRO A 96 -2.22 -4.30 20.73
C PRO A 96 -2.08 -3.87 19.27
N LEU A 97 -2.46 -2.64 18.96
CA LEU A 97 -2.24 -2.02 17.66
C LEU A 97 -1.08 -1.03 17.76
N LEU A 98 -0.25 -0.99 16.75
CA LEU A 98 0.87 -0.05 16.67
C LEU A 98 0.43 1.35 16.29
N GLN A 99 -0.74 1.47 15.65
CA GLN A 99 -1.27 2.73 15.13
C GLN A 99 -2.78 2.87 15.39
N SER A 100 -3.20 4.10 15.65
CA SER A 100 -4.61 4.50 15.51
C SER A 100 -5.04 4.46 14.05
N ILE A 101 -6.34 4.63 13.79
CA ILE A 101 -6.85 4.68 12.41
C ILE A 101 -6.29 5.88 11.65
N ASP A 102 -6.21 7.04 12.29
CA ASP A 102 -5.72 8.27 11.65
C ASP A 102 -4.24 8.13 11.30
N GLU A 103 -3.40 7.67 12.24
CA GLU A 103 -1.98 7.40 11.99
C GLU A 103 -1.77 6.36 10.87
N LYS A 104 -2.64 5.33 10.79
CA LYS A 104 -2.59 4.37 9.70
C LYS A 104 -2.91 5.01 8.36
N MET A 105 -3.96 5.83 8.27
CA MET A 105 -4.33 6.52 7.03
C MET A 105 -3.24 7.50 6.60
N ASP A 106 -2.67 8.26 7.52
CA ASP A 106 -1.55 9.16 7.24
C ASP A 106 -0.31 8.40 6.72
N ALA A 107 0.01 7.27 7.35
CA ALA A 107 1.12 6.43 6.93
C ALA A 107 0.92 5.84 5.52
N LEU A 108 -0.30 5.44 5.17
CA LEU A 108 -0.65 4.96 3.84
C LEU A 108 -0.60 6.08 2.78
N ALA A 109 -1.08 7.28 3.13
CA ALA A 109 -0.98 8.46 2.27
C ALA A 109 0.48 8.84 2.00
N ALA A 110 1.34 8.75 3.02
CA ALA A 110 2.78 8.99 2.89
C ALA A 110 3.50 7.96 2.00
N GLN A 111 2.86 6.81 1.69
CA GLN A 111 3.35 5.81 0.73
C GLN A 111 2.85 6.06 -0.70
N ASP A 112 2.28 7.23 -0.99
CA ASP A 112 1.71 7.61 -2.29
C ASP A 112 0.56 6.70 -2.76
N MET A 113 -0.23 6.16 -1.83
CA MET A 113 -1.46 5.47 -2.18
C MET A 113 -2.53 6.50 -2.56
N ALA A 114 -3.18 6.28 -3.70
CA ALA A 114 -4.27 7.15 -4.17
C ALA A 114 -5.63 6.73 -3.56
N LEU A 115 -5.79 5.45 -3.26
CA LEU A 115 -7.02 4.86 -2.72
C LEU A 115 -6.71 4.04 -1.46
N ALA A 116 -7.56 4.14 -0.45
CA ALA A 116 -7.55 3.26 0.70
C ALA A 116 -8.96 2.77 1.01
N VAL A 117 -9.24 1.50 0.75
CA VAL A 117 -10.45 0.85 1.23
C VAL A 117 -10.17 0.35 2.65
N CYS A 118 -10.82 0.96 3.63
CA CYS A 118 -10.68 0.60 5.03
C CYS A 118 -11.96 -0.07 5.54
N ILE A 119 -12.03 -1.38 5.40
CA ILE A 119 -13.21 -2.15 5.83
C ILE A 119 -13.27 -2.20 7.36
N ARG A 120 -14.45 -1.93 7.90
CA ARG A 120 -14.77 -2.25 9.30
C ARG A 120 -15.30 -3.68 9.36
N PRO A 121 -14.50 -4.67 9.79
CA PRO A 121 -14.94 -6.06 9.83
C PRO A 121 -16.07 -6.21 10.85
N ASN A 122 -17.05 -7.03 10.50
CA ASN A 122 -18.12 -7.49 11.38
C ASN A 122 -18.26 -9.02 11.27
N GLU A 123 -19.11 -9.63 12.05
CA GLU A 123 -19.30 -11.08 12.03
C GLU A 123 -19.66 -11.61 10.64
N THR A 124 -20.55 -10.91 9.92
CA THR A 124 -20.95 -11.30 8.56
C THR A 124 -19.77 -11.26 7.59
N PHE A 125 -18.91 -10.24 7.67
CA PHE A 125 -17.71 -10.14 6.85
C PHE A 125 -16.71 -11.27 7.18
N LEU A 126 -16.53 -11.57 8.47
CA LEU A 126 -15.59 -12.59 8.94
C LEU A 126 -16.09 -14.03 8.73
N ALA A 127 -17.41 -14.21 8.55
CA ALA A 127 -18.01 -15.48 8.18
C ALA A 127 -17.93 -15.81 6.68
N LYS A 128 -17.54 -14.85 5.83
CA LYS A 128 -17.38 -15.07 4.38
C LYS A 128 -16.39 -16.20 4.11
N SER A 129 -16.74 -17.09 3.20
CA SER A 129 -15.77 -18.07 2.69
C SER A 129 -14.64 -17.40 1.90
N ALA A 130 -13.56 -18.13 1.65
CA ALA A 130 -12.50 -17.65 0.78
C ALA A 130 -13.02 -17.39 -0.65
N GLU A 131 -13.88 -18.27 -1.15
CA GLU A 131 -14.50 -18.16 -2.47
C GLU A 131 -15.39 -16.92 -2.60
N ASP A 132 -16.21 -16.63 -1.58
CA ASP A 132 -17.06 -15.43 -1.56
C ASP A 132 -16.23 -14.15 -1.62
N PHE A 133 -15.14 -14.10 -0.85
CA PHE A 133 -14.22 -12.96 -0.87
C PHE A 133 -13.54 -12.79 -2.24
N LEU A 134 -13.06 -13.87 -2.85
CA LEU A 134 -12.47 -13.86 -4.19
C LEU A 134 -13.50 -13.42 -5.25
N GLY A 135 -14.73 -13.96 -5.16
CA GLY A 135 -15.83 -13.58 -6.04
C GLY A 135 -16.22 -12.09 -5.91
N GLU A 136 -16.13 -11.53 -4.71
CA GLU A 136 -16.37 -10.10 -4.47
C GLU A 136 -15.29 -9.24 -5.14
N LEU A 137 -14.01 -9.61 -5.00
CA LEU A 137 -12.91 -8.95 -5.71
C LEU A 137 -13.05 -9.04 -7.23
N ALA A 138 -13.43 -10.21 -7.76
CA ALA A 138 -13.58 -10.42 -9.20
C ALA A 138 -14.70 -9.58 -9.83
N ARG A 139 -15.69 -9.16 -9.05
CA ARG A 139 -16.79 -8.30 -9.51
C ARG A 139 -16.42 -6.82 -9.56
N LEU A 140 -15.25 -6.42 -9.12
CA LEU A 140 -14.82 -5.02 -9.15
C LEU A 140 -14.42 -4.62 -10.59
N PRO A 141 -15.15 -3.70 -11.25
CA PRO A 141 -14.94 -3.44 -12.69
C PRO A 141 -13.55 -2.88 -13.01
N GLY A 142 -13.03 -2.04 -12.13
CA GLY A 142 -11.73 -1.36 -12.29
C GLY A 142 -10.53 -2.14 -11.75
N LEU A 143 -10.72 -3.33 -11.16
CA LEU A 143 -9.61 -4.10 -10.62
C LEU A 143 -8.77 -4.71 -11.75
N VAL A 144 -7.49 -4.34 -11.81
CA VAL A 144 -6.53 -4.85 -12.80
C VAL A 144 -5.31 -5.53 -12.17
N GLY A 145 -5.14 -5.40 -10.85
CA GLY A 145 -4.04 -6.04 -10.13
C GLY A 145 -4.26 -6.15 -8.64
N LEU A 146 -3.69 -7.21 -8.06
CA LEU A 146 -3.66 -7.48 -6.63
C LEU A 146 -2.23 -7.76 -6.19
N VAL A 147 -1.85 -7.21 -5.05
CA VAL A 147 -0.56 -7.46 -4.44
C VAL A 147 -0.75 -7.80 -2.97
N THR A 148 -0.06 -8.82 -2.49
CA THR A 148 -0.13 -9.21 -1.08
C THR A 148 1.19 -9.81 -0.59
N GLY A 149 1.40 -9.86 0.71
CA GLY A 149 2.49 -10.63 1.30
C GLY A 149 2.21 -12.14 1.25
N GLU A 150 3.26 -12.94 1.28
CA GLU A 150 3.15 -14.42 1.26
C GLU A 150 2.34 -15.00 2.41
N ASN A 151 2.37 -14.34 3.58
CA ASN A 151 1.66 -14.78 4.79
C ASN A 151 0.21 -14.30 4.86
N PHE A 152 -0.30 -13.63 3.83
CA PHE A 152 -1.67 -13.14 3.82
C PHE A 152 -2.66 -14.31 3.81
N SER A 153 -3.68 -14.18 4.67
CA SER A 153 -4.80 -15.12 4.73
C SER A 153 -6.12 -14.37 4.78
N PHE A 154 -7.17 -14.99 4.25
CA PHE A 154 -8.50 -14.39 4.12
C PHE A 154 -9.60 -15.45 4.21
N GLY A 155 -10.84 -14.96 4.23
CA GLY A 155 -12.02 -15.83 4.39
C GLY A 155 -12.17 -16.36 5.82
N HIS A 156 -13.25 -17.11 6.04
CA HIS A 156 -13.58 -17.66 7.35
C HIS A 156 -12.40 -18.49 7.92
N GLY A 157 -12.02 -18.18 9.15
CA GLY A 157 -10.89 -18.86 9.81
C GLY A 157 -9.52 -18.66 9.13
N GLY A 158 -9.40 -17.74 8.17
CA GLY A 158 -8.16 -17.52 7.42
C GLY A 158 -7.76 -18.72 6.55
N LEU A 159 -8.74 -19.48 6.08
CA LEU A 159 -8.53 -20.70 5.27
C LEU A 159 -7.97 -20.37 3.89
N GLY A 160 -8.37 -19.22 3.29
CA GLY A 160 -7.79 -18.73 2.04
C GLY A 160 -6.37 -18.22 2.24
N LYS A 161 -5.49 -18.49 1.29
CA LYS A 161 -4.07 -18.11 1.31
C LYS A 161 -3.70 -17.29 0.07
N SER A 162 -2.57 -16.60 0.14
CA SER A 162 -2.06 -15.80 -1.00
C SER A 162 -1.99 -16.59 -2.32
N GLY A 163 -1.63 -17.87 -2.28
CA GLY A 163 -1.63 -18.75 -3.45
C GLY A 163 -3.02 -19.01 -4.07
N ASP A 164 -4.09 -18.91 -3.28
CA ASP A 164 -5.45 -19.07 -3.79
C ASP A 164 -5.87 -17.86 -4.66
N LEU A 165 -5.37 -16.65 -4.32
CA LEU A 165 -5.53 -15.47 -5.19
C LEU A 165 -4.91 -15.72 -6.56
N VAL A 166 -3.69 -16.26 -6.61
CA VAL A 166 -3.01 -16.53 -7.88
C VAL A 166 -3.83 -17.51 -8.72
N ARG A 167 -4.22 -18.64 -8.13
CA ARG A 167 -4.99 -19.67 -8.83
C ARG A 167 -6.35 -19.16 -9.33
N PHE A 168 -7.05 -18.41 -8.49
CA PHE A 168 -8.38 -17.90 -8.84
C PHE A 168 -8.36 -16.90 -10.00
N PHE A 169 -7.33 -16.06 -10.05
CA PHE A 169 -7.21 -15.01 -11.08
C PHE A 169 -6.33 -15.40 -12.28
N GLU A 170 -5.83 -16.65 -12.35
CA GLU A 170 -4.87 -17.13 -13.37
C GLU A 170 -5.35 -16.86 -14.81
N GLU A 171 -6.63 -17.14 -15.09
CA GLU A 171 -7.24 -16.93 -16.40
C GLU A 171 -7.99 -15.59 -16.53
N SER A 172 -7.76 -14.67 -15.62
CA SER A 172 -8.45 -13.39 -15.59
C SER A 172 -7.57 -12.24 -16.09
N ARG A 173 -8.16 -11.06 -16.25
CA ARG A 173 -7.42 -9.82 -16.55
C ARG A 173 -6.65 -9.26 -15.33
N VAL A 174 -6.88 -9.79 -14.13
CA VAL A 174 -6.29 -9.30 -12.89
C VAL A 174 -4.94 -9.96 -12.67
N THR A 175 -3.88 -9.17 -12.65
CA THR A 175 -2.54 -9.66 -12.33
C THR A 175 -2.36 -9.77 -10.82
N VAL A 176 -2.00 -10.95 -10.32
CA VAL A 176 -1.72 -11.16 -8.89
C VAL A 176 -0.22 -11.26 -8.67
N ARG A 177 0.28 -10.57 -7.65
CA ARG A 177 1.68 -10.64 -7.21
C ARG A 177 1.77 -10.91 -5.73
N ILE A 178 2.64 -11.83 -5.35
CA ILE A 178 2.95 -12.16 -3.97
C ILE A 178 4.35 -11.63 -3.66
N VAL A 179 4.45 -10.83 -2.62
CA VAL A 179 5.73 -10.30 -2.12
C VAL A 179 6.22 -11.24 -1.02
N SER A 180 7.37 -11.87 -1.24
CA SER A 180 8.05 -12.64 -0.21
C SER A 180 8.76 -11.69 0.75
N LEU A 181 8.46 -11.79 2.03
CA LEU A 181 9.17 -11.08 3.07
C LEU A 181 10.58 -11.68 3.14
N ARG A 182 11.56 -11.02 2.54
CA ARG A 182 12.96 -11.41 2.75
C ARG A 182 13.27 -11.19 4.23
N GLU A 183 13.48 -12.28 4.96
CA GLU A 183 14.20 -12.20 6.20
C GLU A 183 15.53 -11.52 5.85
N ASN A 184 15.79 -10.36 6.46
CA ASN A 184 17.11 -9.76 6.41
C ASN A 184 18.06 -10.72 7.13
N ALA A 185 18.56 -11.73 6.40
CA ALA A 185 19.62 -12.60 6.83
C ALA A 185 20.88 -11.74 7.00
N GLY A 186 21.17 -11.38 8.24
CA GLY A 186 22.49 -10.94 8.61
C GLY A 186 22.67 -9.47 8.92
N LYS A 187 22.37 -9.09 10.16
CA LYS A 187 23.39 -8.38 10.98
C LYS A 187 23.26 -8.90 12.41
N LYS A 188 24.15 -9.82 12.77
CA LYS A 188 24.51 -10.04 14.16
C LYS A 188 25.25 -8.82 14.69
#